data_7f08b6f58d1758dc2496894af143de05
#
_entry.id   7f08b6f58d1758dc2496894af143de05
#
_cell.length_a   1.000
_cell.length_b   1.000
_cell.length_c   1.000
_cell.angle_alpha   90.00
_cell.angle_beta   90.00
_cell.angle_gamma   90.00
#
_symmetry.space_group_name_H-M   'P 1'
#
loop_
_entity.id
_entity.type
_entity.pdbx_description
1 polymer ?
#
loop_
_entity_poly.entity_id
_entity_poly.type
_entity_poly.pdbx_seq_one_letter_code
_entity_poly.pdbx_strand_id
1 'polypeptide(L)'
;NLPIFGDGKQVRDWLYVEDHCDAILRVFEAGIVNETYMIGASNQKDNISVVETICDILEELEPPVRTNSYRELITFVADRPGHDIRYAVNANKIRTKLGWEPKTGFENGLKQTVKWYLSNAKWWNKIFKHSYKFERLGNKNSNWLD
;
A
#
# COMPACT_ATOMS: atom_id res chain seq x y z
N ASN A 1 -17.32 -1.99 5.19
CA ASN A 1 -17.12 -1.61 3.79
C ASN A 1 -15.66 -1.24 3.55
N LEU A 2 -15.18 -1.50 2.32
CA LEU A 2 -13.86 -1.10 1.82
C LEU A 2 -14.04 0.05 0.80
N PRO A 3 -13.94 1.31 1.22
CA PRO A 3 -14.21 2.44 0.35
C PRO A 3 -13.09 2.64 -0.68
N ILE A 4 -13.45 2.66 -1.96
CA ILE A 4 -12.57 2.97 -3.09
C ILE A 4 -12.92 4.36 -3.62
N PHE A 5 -11.95 5.27 -3.62
CA PHE A 5 -12.12 6.61 -4.14
C PHE A 5 -12.17 6.62 -5.67
N GLY A 6 -13.19 7.30 -6.23
CA GLY A 6 -13.39 7.36 -7.67
C GLY A 6 -13.68 5.98 -8.25
N ASP A 7 -13.04 5.65 -9.36
CA ASP A 7 -13.15 4.35 -10.04
C ASP A 7 -12.04 3.34 -9.67
N GLY A 8 -11.15 3.72 -8.76
CA GLY A 8 -10.04 2.88 -8.32
C GLY A 8 -8.90 2.71 -9.33
N LYS A 9 -8.91 3.44 -10.46
CA LYS A 9 -7.91 3.30 -11.53
C LYS A 9 -6.64 4.13 -11.32
N GLN A 10 -6.53 4.81 -10.19
CA GLN A 10 -5.32 5.55 -9.85
C GLN A 10 -4.14 4.59 -9.68
N VAL A 11 -3.08 4.80 -10.45
CA VAL A 11 -1.91 3.92 -10.50
C VAL A 11 -0.83 4.38 -9.52
N ARG A 12 -0.23 3.43 -8.80
CA ARG A 12 0.92 3.66 -7.90
C ARG A 12 2.02 2.63 -8.20
N ASP A 13 3.25 2.99 -7.84
CA ASP A 13 4.39 2.06 -7.84
C ASP A 13 4.49 1.43 -6.45
N TRP A 14 4.24 0.13 -6.38
CA TRP A 14 4.14 -0.61 -5.12
C TRP A 14 5.47 -1.31 -4.81
N LEU A 15 6.04 -0.98 -3.68
CA LEU A 15 7.30 -1.51 -3.19
C LEU A 15 7.12 -2.14 -1.81
N TYR A 16 7.67 -3.32 -1.61
CA TYR A 16 7.66 -3.98 -0.30
C TYR A 16 8.52 -3.21 0.71
N VAL A 17 8.03 -3.11 1.95
CA VAL A 17 8.62 -2.22 2.96
C VAL A 17 10.06 -2.57 3.30
N GLU A 18 10.42 -3.86 3.37
CA GLU A 18 11.79 -4.27 3.68
C GLU A 18 12.75 -3.93 2.54
N ASP A 19 12.32 -4.07 1.28
CA ASP A 19 13.11 -3.62 0.13
C ASP A 19 13.31 -2.10 0.15
N HIS A 20 12.30 -1.33 0.60
CA HIS A 20 12.44 0.12 0.78
C HIS A 20 13.47 0.47 1.86
N CYS A 21 13.43 -0.22 3.00
CA CYS A 21 14.41 -0.05 4.07
C CYS A 21 15.83 -0.40 3.59
N ASP A 22 16.00 -1.49 2.84
CA ASP A 22 17.27 -1.90 2.24
C ASP A 22 17.80 -0.84 1.27
N ALA A 23 16.92 -0.23 0.45
CA ALA A 23 17.28 0.90 -0.41
C ALA A 23 17.82 2.11 0.38
N ILE A 24 17.14 2.48 1.46
CA ILE A 24 17.55 3.60 2.32
C ILE A 24 18.93 3.32 2.94
N LEU A 25 19.13 2.12 3.47
CA LEU A 25 20.44 1.71 4.02
C LEU A 25 21.52 1.75 2.94
N ARG A 26 21.22 1.28 1.74
CA ARG A 26 22.16 1.31 0.62
C ARG A 26 22.55 2.74 0.22
N VAL A 27 21.58 3.67 0.21
CA VAL A 27 21.88 5.09 -0.02
C VAL A 27 22.72 5.68 1.10
N PHE A 28 22.44 5.32 2.36
CA PHE A 28 23.23 5.78 3.51
C PHE A 28 24.68 5.30 3.45
N GLU A 29 24.91 4.05 3.08
CA GLU A 29 26.23 3.43 3.05
C GLU A 29 27.11 3.84 1.85
N ALA A 30 26.49 4.02 0.69
CA ALA A 30 27.21 4.17 -0.59
C ALA A 30 26.71 5.33 -1.47
N GLY A 31 25.75 6.10 -1.01
CA GLY A 31 25.25 7.27 -1.73
C GLY A 31 26.27 8.39 -1.80
N ILE A 32 26.25 9.12 -2.91
CA ILE A 32 27.10 10.31 -3.08
C ILE A 32 26.42 11.49 -2.38
N VAL A 33 27.19 12.23 -1.57
CA VAL A 33 26.70 13.40 -0.83
C VAL A 33 26.13 14.44 -1.81
N ASN A 34 24.99 15.04 -1.45
CA ASN A 34 24.23 15.99 -2.25
C ASN A 34 23.54 15.40 -3.51
N GLU A 35 23.50 14.07 -3.65
CA GLU A 35 22.78 13.41 -4.73
C GLU A 35 21.41 12.93 -4.27
N THR A 36 20.44 12.94 -5.18
CA THR A 36 19.09 12.41 -4.95
C THR A 36 18.93 11.06 -5.63
N TYR A 37 18.36 10.09 -4.91
CA TYR A 37 18.05 8.75 -5.42
C TYR A 37 16.56 8.49 -5.31
N MET A 38 15.93 8.16 -6.45
CA MET A 38 14.54 7.71 -6.47
C MET A 38 14.48 6.22 -6.19
N ILE A 39 13.60 5.82 -5.27
CA ILE A 39 13.39 4.42 -4.87
C ILE A 39 12.03 3.98 -5.36
N GLY A 40 11.96 2.88 -6.11
CA GLY A 40 10.73 2.31 -6.65
C GLY A 40 10.95 0.92 -7.20
N ALA A 41 9.87 0.13 -7.29
CA ALA A 41 9.91 -1.25 -7.74
C ALA A 41 9.67 -1.40 -9.26
N SER A 42 9.22 -0.36 -9.95
CA SER A 42 8.67 -0.44 -11.31
C SER A 42 7.47 -1.38 -11.40
N ASN A 43 6.72 -1.52 -10.31
CA ASN A 43 5.60 -2.42 -10.15
C ASN A 43 4.29 -1.62 -10.05
N GLN A 44 3.83 -1.14 -11.20
CA GLN A 44 2.68 -0.25 -11.27
C GLN A 44 1.38 -1.05 -11.27
N LYS A 45 0.54 -0.78 -10.30
CA LYS A 45 -0.81 -1.36 -10.17
C LYS A 45 -1.81 -0.26 -9.85
N ASP A 46 -3.03 -0.39 -10.32
CA ASP A 46 -4.14 0.46 -9.92
C ASP A 46 -4.67 0.05 -8.53
N ASN A 47 -5.34 0.98 -7.88
CA ASN A 47 -5.83 0.79 -6.53
C ASN A 47 -6.84 -0.37 -6.43
N ILE A 48 -7.72 -0.52 -7.42
CA ILE A 48 -8.74 -1.58 -7.39
C ILE A 48 -8.08 -2.96 -7.47
N SER A 49 -7.11 -3.16 -8.36
CA SER A 49 -6.36 -4.42 -8.47
C SER A 49 -5.65 -4.78 -7.17
N VAL A 50 -5.09 -3.79 -6.48
CA VAL A 50 -4.44 -4.02 -5.17
C VAL A 50 -5.44 -4.46 -4.13
N VAL A 51 -6.58 -3.79 -4.03
CA VAL A 51 -7.64 -4.13 -3.05
C VAL A 51 -8.20 -5.53 -3.34
N GLU A 52 -8.45 -5.86 -4.60
CA GLU A 52 -8.88 -7.21 -4.99
C GLU A 52 -7.85 -8.28 -4.61
N THR A 53 -6.57 -8.02 -4.86
CA THR A 53 -5.49 -8.93 -4.46
C THR A 53 -5.43 -9.11 -2.93
N ILE A 54 -5.67 -8.04 -2.15
CA ILE A 54 -5.77 -8.14 -0.68
C ILE A 54 -6.95 -9.03 -0.28
N CYS A 55 -8.11 -8.85 -0.91
CA CYS A 55 -9.29 -9.68 -0.66
C CYS A 55 -8.99 -11.17 -0.92
N ASP A 56 -8.39 -11.49 -2.06
CA ASP A 56 -8.03 -12.86 -2.42
C ASP A 56 -7.03 -13.49 -1.43
N ILE A 57 -6.02 -12.73 -1.01
CA ILE A 57 -5.05 -13.17 0.01
C ILE A 57 -5.75 -13.40 1.36
N LEU A 58 -6.67 -12.53 1.76
CA LEU A 58 -7.43 -12.70 2.98
C LEU A 58 -8.33 -13.93 2.91
N GLU A 59 -9.00 -14.19 1.80
CA GLU A 59 -9.82 -15.39 1.62
C GLU A 59 -8.99 -16.69 1.74
N GLU A 60 -7.74 -16.67 1.24
CA GLU A 60 -6.84 -17.81 1.38
C GLU A 60 -6.40 -18.02 2.84
N LEU A 61 -6.12 -16.94 3.58
CA LEU A 61 -5.53 -17.00 4.92
C LEU A 61 -6.56 -17.09 6.03
N GLU A 62 -7.68 -16.41 5.89
CA GLU A 62 -8.78 -16.29 6.85
C GLU A 62 -10.12 -16.15 6.10
N PRO A 63 -10.74 -17.27 5.67
CA PRO A 63 -11.98 -17.23 4.91
C PRO A 63 -13.07 -16.41 5.60
N PRO A 64 -13.86 -15.62 4.84
CA PRO A 64 -14.87 -14.74 5.41
C PRO A 64 -16.00 -15.55 6.10
N VAL A 65 -16.48 -15.07 7.25
CA VAL A 65 -17.54 -15.73 8.04
C VAL A 65 -18.92 -15.11 7.76
N ARG A 66 -18.98 -13.83 7.37
CA ARG A 66 -20.22 -13.06 7.26
C ARG A 66 -20.61 -12.71 5.82
N THR A 67 -19.76 -12.93 4.86
CA THR A 67 -19.94 -12.67 3.43
C THR A 67 -19.47 -13.89 2.65
N ASN A 68 -19.85 -14.02 1.38
CA ASN A 68 -19.29 -15.09 0.53
C ASN A 68 -17.87 -14.74 0.05
N SER A 69 -17.54 -13.45 -0.03
CA SER A 69 -16.24 -12.94 -0.46
C SER A 69 -15.94 -11.61 0.22
N TYR A 70 -14.67 -11.34 0.56
CA TYR A 70 -14.23 -10.01 0.99
C TYR A 70 -14.40 -8.94 -0.10
N ARG A 71 -14.44 -9.32 -1.37
CA ARG A 71 -14.71 -8.41 -2.48
C ARG A 71 -16.10 -7.78 -2.41
N GLU A 72 -17.08 -8.43 -1.77
CA GLU A 72 -18.43 -7.87 -1.54
C GLU A 72 -18.42 -6.62 -0.65
N LEU A 73 -17.34 -6.41 0.10
CA LEU A 73 -17.17 -5.21 0.94
C LEU A 73 -16.70 -3.99 0.16
N ILE A 74 -16.26 -4.14 -1.09
CA ILE A 74 -15.79 -3.03 -1.93
C ILE A 74 -16.95 -2.10 -2.26
N THR A 75 -16.76 -0.82 -1.97
CA THR A 75 -17.76 0.23 -2.22
C THR A 75 -17.08 1.43 -2.86
N PHE A 76 -17.53 1.85 -4.03
CA PHE A 76 -17.00 3.03 -4.68
C PHE A 76 -17.61 4.28 -4.07
N VAL A 77 -16.77 5.27 -3.75
CA VAL A 77 -17.17 6.54 -3.14
C VAL A 77 -16.68 7.71 -3.99
N ALA A 78 -17.26 8.89 -3.76
CA ALA A 78 -16.85 10.10 -4.48
C ALA A 78 -15.34 10.32 -4.37
N ASP A 79 -14.71 10.63 -5.51
CA ASP A 79 -13.28 10.87 -5.54
C ASP A 79 -12.89 12.14 -4.77
N ARG A 80 -11.65 12.21 -4.29
CA ARG A 80 -11.13 13.38 -3.60
C ARG A 80 -10.63 14.41 -4.61
N PRO A 81 -10.80 15.73 -4.34
CA PRO A 81 -10.22 16.75 -5.19
C PRO A 81 -8.70 16.60 -5.32
N GLY A 82 -8.17 16.77 -6.53
CA GLY A 82 -6.74 16.67 -6.80
C GLY A 82 -6.16 15.25 -6.66
N HIS A 83 -6.95 14.21 -6.85
CA HIS A 83 -6.46 12.84 -6.81
C HIS A 83 -5.64 12.53 -8.06
N ASP A 84 -4.34 12.39 -7.91
CA ASP A 84 -3.45 12.10 -9.03
C ASP A 84 -3.74 10.75 -9.67
N ILE A 85 -3.85 10.75 -11.00
CA ILE A 85 -4.13 9.55 -11.78
C ILE A 85 -3.00 8.54 -11.68
N ARG A 86 -1.73 9.01 -11.67
CA ARG A 86 -0.58 8.12 -11.68
C ARG A 86 0.63 8.70 -10.95
N TYR A 87 1.21 7.90 -10.03
CA TYR A 87 2.55 8.09 -9.51
C TYR A 87 3.44 6.92 -9.91
N ALA A 88 4.55 7.21 -10.57
CA ALA A 88 5.59 6.26 -10.87
C ALA A 88 6.95 6.96 -10.85
N VAL A 89 7.98 6.25 -10.44
CA VAL A 89 9.34 6.79 -10.35
C VAL A 89 10.30 5.98 -11.21
N ASN A 90 11.35 6.66 -11.68
CA ASN A 90 12.44 5.99 -12.38
C ASN A 90 13.58 5.71 -11.39
N ALA A 91 13.72 4.45 -10.99
CA ALA A 91 14.75 3.99 -10.06
C ALA A 91 16.08 3.60 -10.73
N ASN A 92 16.30 3.92 -12.00
CA ASN A 92 17.52 3.51 -12.71
C ASN A 92 18.81 4.04 -12.07
N LYS A 93 18.80 5.25 -11.48
CA LYS A 93 19.97 5.81 -10.84
C LYS A 93 20.45 4.98 -9.66
N ILE A 94 19.56 4.60 -8.74
CA ILE A 94 19.94 3.76 -7.61
C ILE A 94 20.42 2.38 -8.06
N ARG A 95 19.78 1.80 -9.07
CA ARG A 95 20.19 0.53 -9.66
C ARG A 95 21.60 0.60 -10.23
N THR A 96 21.87 1.56 -11.11
CA THR A 96 23.15 1.65 -11.84
C THR A 96 24.29 2.18 -10.98
N LYS A 97 24.03 3.08 -10.05
CA LYS A 97 25.07 3.72 -9.23
C LYS A 97 25.35 2.99 -7.93
N LEU A 98 24.31 2.39 -7.31
CA LEU A 98 24.44 1.74 -6.00
C LEU A 98 24.21 0.23 -6.06
N GLY A 99 23.86 -0.33 -7.21
CA GLY A 99 23.60 -1.76 -7.38
C GLY A 99 22.40 -2.28 -6.59
N TRP A 100 21.44 -1.39 -6.23
CA TRP A 100 20.25 -1.80 -5.50
C TRP A 100 19.10 -2.13 -6.43
N GLU A 101 18.42 -3.24 -6.16
CA GLU A 101 17.17 -3.65 -6.80
C GLU A 101 16.21 -4.25 -5.77
N PRO A 102 14.88 -4.07 -5.95
CA PRO A 102 13.91 -4.76 -5.10
C PRO A 102 14.00 -6.27 -5.31
N LYS A 103 13.92 -7.03 -4.23
CA LYS A 103 14.05 -8.51 -4.22
C LYS A 103 12.69 -9.19 -4.11
N THR A 104 11.66 -8.46 -3.65
CA THR A 104 10.35 -9.00 -3.32
C THR A 104 9.33 -8.59 -4.38
N GLY A 105 8.76 -9.57 -5.08
CA GLY A 105 7.66 -9.34 -6.02
C GLY A 105 6.38 -8.87 -5.31
N PHE A 106 5.49 -8.20 -6.06
CA PHE A 106 4.29 -7.56 -5.52
C PHE A 106 3.40 -8.52 -4.73
N GLU A 107 3.02 -9.65 -5.32
CA GLU A 107 2.09 -10.61 -4.70
C GLU A 107 2.68 -11.19 -3.42
N ASN A 108 3.98 -11.51 -3.43
CA ASN A 108 4.66 -12.04 -2.26
C ASN A 108 4.79 -10.99 -1.14
N GLY A 109 5.20 -9.77 -1.47
CA GLY A 109 5.29 -8.67 -0.51
C GLY A 109 3.94 -8.30 0.09
N LEU A 110 2.88 -8.27 -0.73
CA LEU A 110 1.52 -8.02 -0.26
C LEU A 110 1.04 -9.15 0.67
N LYS A 111 1.27 -10.41 0.31
CA LYS A 111 0.92 -11.58 1.15
C LYS A 111 1.66 -11.55 2.50
N GLN A 112 2.94 -11.19 2.51
CA GLN A 112 3.70 -11.02 3.75
C GLN A 112 3.13 -9.87 4.59
N THR A 113 2.77 -8.76 3.97
CA THR A 113 2.15 -7.61 4.65
C THR A 113 0.81 -8.00 5.29
N VAL A 114 -0.07 -8.68 4.57
CA VAL A 114 -1.35 -9.17 5.12
C VAL A 114 -1.12 -10.10 6.29
N LYS A 115 -0.24 -11.10 6.15
CA LYS A 115 0.12 -12.01 7.25
C LYS A 115 0.63 -11.26 8.48
N TRP A 116 1.45 -10.22 8.28
CA TRP A 116 1.95 -9.42 9.37
C TRP A 116 0.80 -8.72 10.12
N TYR A 117 -0.14 -8.10 9.41
CA TYR A 117 -1.31 -7.46 10.03
C TYR A 117 -2.17 -8.44 10.79
N LEU A 118 -2.45 -9.62 10.25
CA LEU A 118 -3.21 -10.67 10.92
C LEU A 118 -2.51 -11.14 12.22
N SER A 119 -1.19 -11.30 12.17
CA SER A 119 -0.39 -11.77 13.32
C SER A 119 -0.15 -10.69 14.38
N ASN A 120 -0.31 -9.40 14.05
CA ASN A 120 0.01 -8.28 14.92
C ASN A 120 -1.22 -7.45 15.33
N ALA A 121 -2.37 -8.11 15.52
CA ALA A 121 -3.64 -7.45 15.84
C ALA A 121 -3.56 -6.58 17.12
N LYS A 122 -2.78 -6.97 18.12
CA LYS A 122 -2.58 -6.17 19.34
C LYS A 122 -1.91 -4.82 19.06
N TRP A 123 -0.99 -4.77 18.10
CA TRP A 123 -0.26 -3.55 17.74
C TRP A 123 -1.19 -2.51 17.09
N TRP A 124 -1.87 -2.86 16.00
CA TRP A 124 -2.72 -1.91 15.29
C TRP A 124 -4.02 -1.59 16.05
N ASN A 125 -4.60 -2.53 16.85
CA ASN A 125 -5.73 -2.25 17.72
C ASN A 125 -5.41 -1.17 18.77
N LYS A 126 -4.16 -1.10 19.27
CA LYS A 126 -3.75 -0.02 20.18
C LYS A 126 -3.81 1.35 19.49
N ILE A 127 -3.41 1.43 18.22
CA ILE A 127 -3.45 2.67 17.43
C ILE A 127 -4.91 3.10 17.21
N PHE A 128 -5.78 2.19 16.78
CA PHE A 128 -7.21 2.48 16.56
C PHE A 128 -7.93 2.97 17.82
N LYS A 129 -7.63 2.38 18.98
CA LYS A 129 -8.26 2.78 20.25
C LYS A 129 -7.87 4.18 20.70
N HIS A 130 -6.70 4.69 20.35
CA HIS A 130 -6.15 5.92 20.94
C HIS A 130 -6.00 7.10 19.96
N SER A 131 -5.79 6.83 18.67
CA SER A 131 -5.32 7.89 17.77
C SER A 131 -6.04 7.98 16.42
N TYR A 132 -6.78 6.97 16.00
CA TYR A 132 -7.38 6.93 14.68
C TYR A 132 -8.83 6.47 14.70
N LYS A 133 -9.73 7.34 14.22
CA LYS A 133 -11.18 7.12 14.23
C LYS A 133 -11.76 6.79 12.86
N PHE A 134 -10.94 6.39 11.90
CA PHE A 134 -11.34 6.17 10.50
C PHE A 134 -11.98 7.41 9.84
N GLU A 135 -11.69 8.61 10.34
CA GLU A 135 -12.20 9.85 9.78
C GLU A 135 -11.45 10.20 8.49
N ARG A 136 -12.17 10.69 7.51
CA ARG A 136 -11.57 11.21 6.27
C ARG A 136 -10.79 12.50 6.60
N LEU A 137 -9.47 12.46 6.42
CA LEU A 137 -8.63 13.65 6.57
C LEU A 137 -9.02 14.69 5.50
N GLY A 138 -9.27 15.91 5.94
CA GLY A 138 -9.61 17.04 5.05
C GLY A 138 -11.09 17.28 4.77
N ASN A 139 -12.00 16.47 5.32
CA ASN A 139 -13.44 16.72 5.21
C ASN A 139 -14.10 16.57 6.58
N LYS A 140 -14.62 17.67 7.16
CA LYS A 140 -15.18 17.66 8.52
C LYS A 140 -16.54 16.94 8.65
N ASN A 141 -17.16 16.48 7.56
CA ASN A 141 -18.56 16.04 7.52
C ASN A 141 -18.80 14.63 6.95
N SER A 142 -17.83 13.74 6.90
CA SER A 142 -18.08 12.38 6.42
C SER A 142 -17.46 11.34 7.36
N ASN A 143 -18.30 10.70 8.18
CA ASN A 143 -17.97 9.44 8.83
C ASN A 143 -18.12 8.30 7.80
N TRP A 144 -17.14 7.42 7.69
CA TRP A 144 -17.15 6.25 6.79
C TRP A 144 -17.97 5.07 7.33
N LEU A 145 -18.61 5.24 8.48
CA LEU A 145 -19.25 4.16 9.23
C LEU A 145 -20.79 4.23 9.24
N ASP A 146 -21.39 5.08 8.37
CA ASP A 146 -22.85 5.12 8.17
C ASP A 146 -23.28 4.18 7.03
#